data_59e95f78bb467db7162c9ec03ffaf835
#
_entry.id   59e95f78bb467db7162c9ec03ffaf835
#
_cell.length_a   1.000
_cell.length_b   1.000
_cell.length_c   1.000
_cell.angle_alpha   90.00
_cell.angle_beta   90.00
_cell.angle_gamma   90.00
#
_symmetry.space_group_name_H-M   'P 1'
#
loop_
_entity.id
_entity.type
_entity.pdbx_description
1 polymer ?
#
loop_
_entity_poly.entity_id
_entity_poly.type
_entity_poly.pdbx_seq_one_letter_code
_entity_poly.pdbx_strand_id
1 'polypeptide(L)'
;MLAAAALLMAAACEETPAPFETEIPARPITALVKQAIAYWDDEAFEGVIDNTDHTITFQFEKEGVDLSAIKVHMEIISRAVASTGCFTDTTLNLTEPYSFAVNNLEEDIIYTIRGKLPNFYAVDRNDLSVLYGRTGDAQIDTDNGYGVTFSKNELFDGQWMSGYQCFGDVAYHYFGWVKNQDNPWFTFKSKEPFKMFKARVYPYWGFRQYDPCQFQIWAYTGSGELPEATPSDWKTNGSWKMIANVDISDLWLKIQELLTDTANVGNPEYDPCVNGAEFQISEYCSDIPSSQYYRFVVVNSFYGVYMTEMDPNWSARVSSITMSERQVWKYGEE
;
A
#
# COMPACT_ATOMS: atom_id res chain seq x y z
N MET A 1 -54.24 65.60 -69.63
CA MET A 1 -53.36 64.49 -70.00
C MET A 1 -53.18 63.62 -68.77
N LEU A 2 -53.87 62.51 -68.76
CA LEU A 2 -53.86 61.56 -67.62
C LEU A 2 -52.78 60.52 -67.84
N ALA A 3 -51.91 60.35 -66.88
CA ALA A 3 -51.00 59.24 -66.83
C ALA A 3 -51.59 58.15 -65.92
N ALA A 4 -51.85 56.97 -66.47
CA ALA A 4 -52.32 55.82 -65.74
C ALA A 4 -51.14 55.15 -65.04
N ALA A 5 -51.19 55.04 -63.74
CA ALA A 5 -50.27 54.28 -62.96
C ALA A 5 -50.79 52.84 -62.88
N ALA A 6 -50.06 51.91 -63.46
CA ALA A 6 -50.29 50.46 -63.29
C ALA A 6 -49.70 49.97 -61.97
N LEU A 7 -50.55 49.47 -61.09
CA LEU A 7 -50.19 48.85 -59.84
C LEU A 7 -49.87 47.37 -60.12
N LEU A 8 -48.63 47.04 -60.19
CA LEU A 8 -48.17 45.62 -60.13
C LEU A 8 -48.23 45.16 -58.70
N MET A 9 -49.19 44.31 -58.35
CA MET A 9 -49.17 43.54 -57.17
C MET A 9 -48.27 42.36 -57.41
N ALA A 10 -47.08 42.41 -56.84
CA ALA A 10 -46.24 41.22 -56.69
C ALA A 10 -46.81 40.37 -55.57
N ALA A 11 -47.40 39.23 -55.93
CA ALA A 11 -47.74 38.20 -55.01
C ALA A 11 -46.42 37.59 -54.54
N ALA A 12 -45.97 37.98 -53.37
CA ALA A 12 -44.91 37.26 -52.68
C ALA A 12 -45.49 35.92 -52.24
N CYS A 13 -45.10 34.84 -52.91
CA CYS A 13 -45.24 33.53 -52.36
C CYS A 13 -44.36 33.48 -51.09
N GLU A 14 -44.96 33.59 -49.94
CA GLU A 14 -44.35 33.12 -48.73
C GLU A 14 -44.23 31.59 -48.83
N GLU A 15 -43.12 31.13 -49.32
CA GLU A 15 -42.70 29.76 -49.05
C GLU A 15 -42.44 29.66 -47.53
N THR A 16 -43.45 29.17 -46.81
CA THR A 16 -43.21 28.66 -45.43
C THR A 16 -42.17 27.64 -45.57
N PRO A 17 -40.94 27.82 -44.93
CA PRO A 17 -39.94 26.79 -44.92
C PRO A 17 -40.59 25.57 -44.28
N ALA A 18 -40.56 24.47 -44.99
CA ALA A 18 -40.92 23.17 -44.42
C ALA A 18 -40.21 23.02 -43.08
N PRO A 19 -40.91 22.60 -42.04
CA PRO A 19 -40.22 22.35 -40.76
C PRO A 19 -39.07 21.37 -41.05
N PHE A 20 -37.87 21.81 -40.77
CA PHE A 20 -36.73 20.91 -40.74
C PHE A 20 -37.01 19.92 -39.63
N GLU A 21 -37.72 18.84 -39.93
CA GLU A 21 -37.69 17.63 -39.14
C GLU A 21 -36.32 16.99 -39.29
N THR A 22 -35.32 17.62 -38.74
CA THR A 22 -34.10 16.92 -38.42
C THR A 22 -34.31 16.25 -37.05
N GLU A 23 -35.16 15.24 -37.03
CA GLU A 23 -34.96 14.19 -36.04
C GLU A 23 -33.62 13.51 -36.39
N ILE A 24 -32.57 14.08 -35.86
CA ILE A 24 -31.31 13.34 -35.79
C ILE A 24 -31.66 12.16 -34.89
N PRO A 25 -31.70 10.93 -35.42
CA PRO A 25 -32.02 9.79 -34.56
C PRO A 25 -31.04 9.79 -33.42
N ALA A 26 -31.55 9.82 -32.18
CA ALA A 26 -30.75 9.74 -31.00
C ALA A 26 -29.97 8.44 -31.11
N ARG A 27 -28.64 8.52 -31.29
CA ARG A 27 -27.82 7.34 -31.32
C ARG A 27 -27.66 6.86 -29.88
N PRO A 28 -27.86 5.56 -29.60
CA PRO A 28 -27.64 5.01 -28.29
C PRO A 28 -26.21 5.31 -27.83
N ILE A 29 -26.06 5.61 -26.55
CA ILE A 29 -24.80 5.93 -25.94
C ILE A 29 -24.25 4.61 -25.39
N THR A 30 -23.01 4.27 -25.71
CA THR A 30 -22.39 3.00 -25.30
C THR A 30 -21.53 3.15 -24.04
N ALA A 31 -20.96 4.32 -23.79
CA ALA A 31 -20.15 4.59 -22.59
C ALA A 31 -20.89 5.61 -21.72
N LEU A 32 -21.58 5.14 -20.70
CA LEU A 32 -22.48 5.98 -19.87
C LEU A 32 -21.80 6.53 -18.63
N VAL A 33 -20.99 5.72 -17.96
CA VAL A 33 -20.20 6.14 -16.81
C VAL A 33 -18.82 6.57 -17.28
N LYS A 34 -18.46 7.80 -16.93
CA LYS A 34 -17.20 8.43 -17.33
C LYS A 34 -16.12 8.25 -16.25
N GLN A 35 -16.52 8.41 -15.00
CA GLN A 35 -15.64 8.31 -13.84
C GLN A 35 -16.42 7.80 -12.64
N ALA A 36 -15.75 7.02 -11.80
CA ALA A 36 -16.27 6.59 -10.52
C ALA A 36 -15.11 6.64 -9.49
N ILE A 37 -15.35 7.25 -8.34
CA ILE A 37 -14.39 7.37 -7.25
C ILE A 37 -15.09 6.97 -5.96
N ALA A 38 -14.49 6.05 -5.23
CA ALA A 38 -14.88 5.73 -3.87
C ALA A 38 -13.98 6.46 -2.88
N TYR A 39 -14.54 6.88 -1.75
CA TYR A 39 -13.80 7.52 -0.67
C TYR A 39 -13.99 6.73 0.62
N TRP A 40 -12.89 6.48 1.29
CA TRP A 40 -12.86 5.90 2.61
C TRP A 40 -11.69 6.49 3.41
N ASP A 41 -11.95 7.00 4.63
CA ASP A 41 -10.95 7.60 5.52
C ASP A 41 -10.07 8.68 4.83
N ASP A 42 -10.74 9.62 4.11
CA ASP A 42 -10.13 10.69 3.32
C ASP A 42 -9.25 10.23 2.12
N GLU A 43 -9.16 8.93 1.84
CA GLU A 43 -8.50 8.39 0.66
C GLU A 43 -9.49 8.19 -0.49
N ALA A 44 -8.99 8.38 -1.72
CA ALA A 44 -9.76 8.21 -2.94
C ALA A 44 -9.30 6.95 -3.71
N PHE A 45 -10.26 6.12 -4.09
CA PHE A 45 -10.03 4.89 -4.85
C PHE A 45 -10.74 5.02 -6.20
N GLU A 46 -9.97 4.99 -7.29
CA GLU A 46 -10.55 5.06 -8.63
C GLU A 46 -11.21 3.74 -9.01
N GLY A 47 -12.42 3.80 -9.52
CA GLY A 47 -13.17 2.63 -9.97
C GLY A 47 -12.77 2.19 -11.37
N VAL A 48 -12.52 0.91 -11.54
CA VAL A 48 -12.38 0.30 -12.86
C VAL A 48 -13.77 0.15 -13.48
N ILE A 49 -14.02 0.87 -14.58
CA ILE A 49 -15.30 0.91 -15.28
C ILE A 49 -15.23 0.02 -16.51
N ASP A 50 -16.10 -0.97 -16.59
CA ASP A 50 -16.36 -1.76 -17.78
C ASP A 50 -17.74 -1.39 -18.32
N ASN A 51 -17.74 -0.57 -19.38
CA ASN A 51 -18.98 -0.15 -20.04
C ASN A 51 -19.57 -1.23 -20.96
N THR A 52 -18.86 -2.34 -21.22
CA THR A 52 -19.36 -3.47 -21.99
C THR A 52 -20.17 -4.41 -21.09
N ASP A 53 -19.60 -4.77 -19.95
CA ASP A 53 -20.26 -5.63 -18.96
C ASP A 53 -21.08 -4.83 -17.93
N HIS A 54 -21.08 -3.50 -18.06
CA HIS A 54 -21.76 -2.57 -17.17
C HIS A 54 -21.40 -2.79 -15.70
N THR A 55 -20.11 -2.91 -15.42
CA THR A 55 -19.60 -3.07 -14.06
C THR A 55 -18.65 -1.95 -13.65
N ILE A 56 -18.65 -1.65 -12.38
CA ILE A 56 -17.71 -0.72 -11.73
C ILE A 56 -17.12 -1.45 -10.54
N THR A 57 -15.80 -1.61 -10.53
CA THR A 57 -15.13 -2.31 -9.43
C THR A 57 -14.19 -1.34 -8.73
N PHE A 58 -14.41 -1.11 -7.43
CA PHE A 58 -13.47 -0.44 -6.55
C PHE A 58 -12.57 -1.48 -5.89
N GLN A 59 -11.28 -1.43 -6.18
CA GLN A 59 -10.28 -2.25 -5.53
C GLN A 59 -9.69 -1.44 -4.38
N PHE A 60 -10.03 -1.82 -3.15
CA PHE A 60 -9.45 -1.22 -1.95
C PHE A 60 -8.16 -1.97 -1.62
N GLU A 61 -7.03 -1.28 -1.78
CA GLU A 61 -5.71 -1.87 -1.52
C GLU A 61 -5.31 -1.78 -0.02
N LYS A 62 -6.27 -1.45 0.83
CA LYS A 62 -6.08 -1.19 2.26
C LYS A 62 -6.87 -2.16 3.13
N GLU A 63 -6.26 -2.62 4.22
CA GLU A 63 -6.91 -3.44 5.23
C GLU A 63 -7.86 -2.61 6.09
N GLY A 64 -8.95 -3.22 6.55
CA GLY A 64 -9.88 -2.59 7.49
C GLY A 64 -10.93 -1.67 6.86
N VAL A 65 -10.99 -1.58 5.53
CA VAL A 65 -12.03 -0.81 4.84
C VAL A 65 -13.41 -1.37 5.18
N ASP A 66 -14.30 -0.52 5.69
CA ASP A 66 -15.69 -0.86 5.95
C ASP A 66 -16.55 -0.68 4.70
N LEU A 67 -16.75 -1.76 3.96
CA LEU A 67 -17.58 -1.75 2.75
C LEU A 67 -19.05 -1.40 3.02
N SER A 68 -19.52 -1.39 4.26
CA SER A 68 -20.92 -1.07 4.59
C SER A 68 -21.24 0.43 4.43
N ALA A 69 -20.20 1.30 4.36
CA ALA A 69 -20.36 2.76 4.37
C ALA A 69 -19.34 3.47 3.46
N ILE A 70 -19.29 3.10 2.18
CA ILE A 70 -18.40 3.71 1.20
C ILE A 70 -19.07 4.92 0.55
N LYS A 71 -18.43 6.09 0.63
CA LYS A 71 -18.87 7.28 -0.09
C LYS A 71 -18.44 7.18 -1.54
N VAL A 72 -19.38 7.29 -2.48
CA VAL A 72 -19.11 7.16 -3.91
C VAL A 72 -19.48 8.44 -4.64
N HIS A 73 -18.55 8.91 -5.46
CA HIS A 73 -18.75 9.96 -6.45
C HIS A 73 -18.69 9.38 -7.85
N MET A 74 -19.63 9.78 -8.73
CA MET A 74 -19.69 9.23 -10.07
C MET A 74 -20.05 10.30 -11.09
N GLU A 75 -19.33 10.34 -12.19
CA GLU A 75 -19.64 11.15 -13.34
C GLU A 75 -20.22 10.29 -14.47
N ILE A 76 -21.39 10.69 -14.96
CA ILE A 76 -21.98 10.15 -16.18
C ILE A 76 -21.82 11.15 -17.33
N ILE A 77 -21.96 10.69 -18.55
CA ILE A 77 -21.93 11.60 -19.72
C ILE A 77 -23.15 12.50 -19.71
N SER A 78 -23.02 13.72 -20.24
CA SER A 78 -24.01 14.79 -20.17
C SER A 78 -25.39 14.48 -20.80
N ARG A 79 -25.45 13.43 -21.64
CA ARG A 79 -26.70 13.00 -22.31
C ARG A 79 -27.43 11.87 -21.59
N ALA A 80 -26.75 11.21 -20.65
CA ALA A 80 -27.35 10.14 -19.85
C ALA A 80 -28.09 10.70 -18.64
N VAL A 81 -29.13 10.00 -18.23
CA VAL A 81 -29.92 10.34 -17.05
C VAL A 81 -29.82 9.16 -16.05
N ALA A 82 -29.43 9.45 -14.85
CA ALA A 82 -29.27 8.43 -13.83
C ALA A 82 -30.56 8.20 -13.03
N SER A 83 -30.78 6.98 -12.63
CA SER A 83 -31.67 6.67 -11.52
C SER A 83 -31.10 7.24 -10.23
N THR A 84 -31.96 7.64 -9.35
CA THR A 84 -31.67 8.42 -8.16
C THR A 84 -30.47 7.95 -7.33
N GLY A 85 -29.63 8.88 -6.90
CA GLY A 85 -28.88 8.81 -5.65
C GLY A 85 -27.43 8.41 -5.72
N CYS A 86 -26.86 8.01 -6.86
CA CYS A 86 -25.53 7.44 -6.94
C CYS A 86 -24.40 8.39 -7.39
N PHE A 87 -24.63 9.68 -7.55
CA PHE A 87 -23.80 10.46 -8.45
C PHE A 87 -23.00 11.58 -7.82
N THR A 88 -23.40 12.04 -6.68
CA THR A 88 -22.66 13.06 -5.94
C THR A 88 -22.60 12.66 -4.49
N ASP A 89 -21.45 12.13 -4.07
CA ASP A 89 -21.14 11.90 -2.66
C ASP A 89 -22.19 11.06 -1.90
N THR A 90 -22.68 10.01 -2.53
CA THR A 90 -23.64 9.09 -1.92
C THR A 90 -22.94 7.96 -1.18
N THR A 91 -23.35 7.70 0.06
CA THR A 91 -22.86 6.54 0.82
C THR A 91 -23.59 5.29 0.38
N LEU A 92 -22.83 4.28 -0.04
CA LEU A 92 -23.32 2.97 -0.48
C LEU A 92 -22.82 1.87 0.46
N ASN A 93 -23.63 0.84 0.60
CA ASN A 93 -23.21 -0.42 1.17
C ASN A 93 -22.73 -1.33 0.02
N LEU A 94 -21.41 -1.60 -0.02
CA LEU A 94 -20.77 -2.44 -1.02
C LEU A 94 -20.33 -3.81 -0.48
N THR A 95 -20.86 -4.23 0.67
CA THR A 95 -20.68 -5.61 1.17
C THR A 95 -21.29 -6.64 0.22
N GLU A 96 -22.29 -6.21 -0.54
CA GLU A 96 -22.91 -6.93 -1.65
C GLU A 96 -22.91 -6.02 -2.90
N PRO A 97 -22.99 -6.60 -4.12
CA PRO A 97 -23.05 -5.82 -5.32
C PRO A 97 -24.25 -4.86 -5.32
N TYR A 98 -24.00 -3.58 -5.58
CA TYR A 98 -25.01 -2.54 -5.67
C TYR A 98 -25.36 -2.24 -7.12
N SER A 99 -26.65 -2.27 -7.49
CA SER A 99 -27.11 -2.01 -8.84
C SER A 99 -27.86 -0.70 -8.96
N PHE A 100 -27.66 0.01 -10.06
CA PHE A 100 -28.35 1.23 -10.42
C PHE A 100 -28.57 1.30 -11.93
N ALA A 101 -29.55 2.10 -12.38
CA ALA A 101 -29.86 2.25 -13.78
C ALA A 101 -29.35 3.60 -14.32
N VAL A 102 -28.81 3.58 -15.53
CA VAL A 102 -28.49 4.78 -16.31
C VAL A 102 -29.23 4.71 -17.65
N ASN A 103 -30.08 5.70 -17.93
CA ASN A 103 -30.83 5.77 -19.18
C ASN A 103 -29.92 6.26 -20.30
N ASN A 104 -29.88 5.53 -21.42
CA ASN A 104 -29.06 5.84 -22.59
C ASN A 104 -29.82 6.59 -23.71
N LEU A 105 -30.99 7.14 -23.40
CA LEU A 105 -31.97 7.76 -24.26
C LEU A 105 -32.97 6.78 -24.93
N GLU A 106 -32.71 5.50 -24.91
CA GLU A 106 -33.58 4.46 -25.46
C GLU A 106 -34.10 3.52 -24.37
N GLU A 107 -33.19 3.11 -23.46
CA GLU A 107 -33.48 2.14 -22.43
C GLU A 107 -32.65 2.40 -21.15
N ASP A 108 -33.00 1.73 -20.06
CA ASP A 108 -32.24 1.72 -18.83
C ASP A 108 -31.19 0.65 -18.87
N ILE A 109 -29.92 1.05 -18.77
CA ILE A 109 -28.77 0.16 -18.64
C ILE A 109 -28.46 0.00 -17.17
N ILE A 110 -28.44 -1.26 -16.72
CA ILE A 110 -28.14 -1.59 -15.33
C ILE A 110 -26.65 -1.76 -15.12
N TYR A 111 -26.06 -0.91 -14.31
CA TYR A 111 -24.69 -1.04 -13.82
C TYR A 111 -24.65 -1.74 -12.46
N THR A 112 -23.60 -2.50 -12.24
CA THR A 112 -23.32 -3.15 -10.97
C THR A 112 -22.01 -2.63 -10.38
N ILE A 113 -22.07 -2.05 -9.18
CA ILE A 113 -20.91 -1.60 -8.42
C ILE A 113 -20.48 -2.71 -7.47
N ARG A 114 -19.17 -2.94 -7.35
CA ARG A 114 -18.59 -3.90 -6.42
C ARG A 114 -17.42 -3.28 -5.68
N GLY A 115 -17.36 -3.49 -4.36
CA GLY A 115 -16.17 -3.27 -3.55
C GLY A 115 -15.39 -4.58 -3.41
N LYS A 116 -14.09 -4.54 -3.64
CA LYS A 116 -13.18 -5.66 -3.40
C LYS A 116 -12.15 -5.26 -2.35
N LEU A 117 -12.07 -6.00 -1.27
CA LEU A 117 -11.00 -5.89 -0.29
C LEU A 117 -9.75 -6.61 -0.78
N PRO A 118 -8.56 -6.23 -0.27
CA PRO A 118 -7.35 -6.92 -0.62
C PRO A 118 -7.40 -8.36 -0.08
N ASN A 119 -7.03 -9.29 -0.94
CA ASN A 119 -6.83 -10.67 -0.55
C ASN A 119 -5.35 -10.85 -0.20
N PHE A 120 -5.02 -11.23 1.03
CA PHE A 120 -3.64 -11.39 1.48
C PHE A 120 -3.51 -12.52 2.51
N TYR A 121 -2.31 -13.11 2.56
CA TYR A 121 -1.97 -14.22 3.45
C TYR A 121 -0.61 -13.99 4.09
N ALA A 122 -0.47 -14.41 5.34
CA ALA A 122 0.85 -14.50 5.96
C ALA A 122 1.74 -15.43 5.14
N VAL A 123 2.95 -15.00 4.83
CA VAL A 123 3.95 -15.87 4.22
C VAL A 123 4.38 -16.87 5.28
N ASP A 124 4.41 -18.16 4.91
CA ASP A 124 4.90 -19.18 5.83
C ASP A 124 6.37 -18.88 6.14
N ARG A 125 6.70 -18.75 7.42
CA ARG A 125 8.05 -18.47 7.89
C ARG A 125 9.07 -19.52 7.46
N ASN A 126 8.64 -20.77 7.29
CA ASN A 126 9.48 -21.86 6.79
C ASN A 126 9.86 -21.68 5.30
N ASP A 127 9.13 -20.82 4.60
CA ASP A 127 9.44 -20.46 3.21
C ASP A 127 10.39 -19.24 3.13
N LEU A 128 10.75 -18.64 4.26
CA LEU A 128 11.64 -17.49 4.34
C LEU A 128 13.02 -17.90 4.87
N SER A 129 14.07 -17.34 4.32
CA SER A 129 15.44 -17.56 4.79
C SER A 129 16.29 -16.29 4.62
N VAL A 130 17.06 -15.95 5.66
CA VAL A 130 18.05 -14.88 5.60
C VAL A 130 19.30 -15.40 4.89
N LEU A 131 19.80 -14.62 3.93
CA LEU A 131 21.01 -14.96 3.19
C LEU A 131 22.22 -14.37 3.91
N TYR A 132 23.10 -15.24 4.41
CA TYR A 132 24.29 -14.87 5.15
C TYR A 132 25.57 -14.95 4.33
N GLY A 133 26.58 -14.18 4.75
CA GLY A 133 27.93 -14.28 4.20
C GLY A 133 28.07 -13.76 2.79
N ARG A 134 27.09 -13.05 2.29
CA ARG A 134 27.16 -12.42 0.95
C ARG A 134 28.07 -11.19 1.00
N THR A 135 28.89 -11.05 -0.02
CA THR A 135 29.75 -9.86 -0.16
C THR A 135 28.89 -8.61 -0.30
N GLY A 136 29.10 -7.63 0.55
CA GLY A 136 28.36 -6.36 0.59
C GLY A 136 27.16 -6.35 1.54
N ASP A 137 26.62 -7.50 1.93
CA ASP A 137 25.65 -7.57 3.00
C ASP A 137 26.32 -7.33 4.34
N ALA A 138 25.59 -6.84 5.33
CA ALA A 138 26.15 -6.60 6.64
C ALA A 138 26.63 -7.90 7.28
N GLN A 139 27.73 -7.77 8.00
CA GLN A 139 28.25 -8.88 8.77
C GLN A 139 27.46 -9.01 10.08
N ILE A 140 27.06 -10.22 10.39
CA ILE A 140 26.35 -10.56 11.61
C ILE A 140 27.41 -10.93 12.65
N ASP A 141 27.31 -10.30 13.81
CA ASP A 141 28.13 -10.68 14.95
C ASP A 141 27.55 -11.94 15.59
N THR A 142 28.12 -13.06 15.24
CA THR A 142 27.78 -14.38 15.82
C THR A 142 28.44 -14.63 17.18
N ASP A 143 29.33 -13.73 17.57
CA ASP A 143 30.03 -13.81 18.86
C ASP A 143 30.07 -12.44 19.53
N ASN A 144 29.01 -12.13 20.27
CA ASN A 144 28.90 -10.87 21.00
C ASN A 144 29.59 -10.96 22.40
N GLY A 145 30.32 -12.00 22.68
CA GLY A 145 30.99 -12.22 23.98
C GLY A 145 30.05 -12.67 25.12
N TYR A 146 28.74 -12.80 24.85
CA TYR A 146 27.75 -13.26 25.83
C TYR A 146 27.36 -14.73 25.65
N GLY A 147 27.99 -15.43 24.71
CA GLY A 147 27.75 -16.86 24.47
C GLY A 147 26.39 -17.18 23.82
N VAL A 148 25.75 -16.20 23.22
CA VAL A 148 24.49 -16.39 22.50
C VAL A 148 24.81 -16.71 21.04
N THR A 149 24.46 -17.92 20.62
CA THR A 149 24.58 -18.32 19.21
C THR A 149 23.31 -17.92 18.49
N PHE A 150 23.41 -17.00 17.52
CA PHE A 150 22.29 -16.61 16.68
C PHE A 150 22.02 -17.68 15.62
N SER A 151 20.80 -18.11 15.51
CA SER A 151 20.40 -19.00 14.42
C SER A 151 20.02 -18.19 13.17
N LYS A 152 20.10 -18.86 12.01
CA LYS A 152 19.92 -18.21 10.72
C LYS A 152 18.52 -17.67 10.41
N ASN A 153 17.52 -18.00 11.23
CA ASN A 153 16.12 -17.66 10.94
C ASN A 153 15.44 -16.87 12.06
N GLU A 154 16.19 -16.35 13.02
CA GLU A 154 15.62 -15.65 14.17
C GLU A 154 14.76 -14.43 13.83
N LEU A 155 14.90 -13.88 12.61
CA LEU A 155 14.03 -12.81 12.13
C LEU A 155 12.67 -13.30 11.61
N PHE A 156 12.49 -14.61 11.45
CA PHE A 156 11.29 -15.23 10.87
C PHE A 156 10.90 -16.53 11.58
N ASP A 157 11.25 -16.70 12.84
CA ASP A 157 10.97 -17.94 13.58
C ASP A 157 9.65 -17.92 14.36
N GLY A 158 9.00 -16.76 14.44
CA GLY A 158 7.75 -16.55 15.12
C GLY A 158 7.87 -16.34 16.61
N GLN A 159 9.02 -15.90 17.06
CA GLN A 159 9.32 -15.73 18.47
C GLN A 159 9.83 -14.32 18.75
N TRP A 160 9.30 -13.69 19.78
CA TRP A 160 9.75 -12.38 20.24
C TRP A 160 9.46 -12.22 21.72
N MET A 161 9.97 -11.17 22.35
CA MET A 161 9.81 -10.92 23.78
C MET A 161 9.36 -9.50 24.07
N SER A 162 8.65 -9.35 25.18
CA SER A 162 8.52 -8.10 25.91
C SER A 162 8.82 -8.30 27.39
N GLY A 163 9.76 -7.55 27.94
CA GLY A 163 10.27 -7.77 29.29
C GLY A 163 10.83 -9.20 29.43
N TYR A 164 10.28 -9.95 30.36
CA TYR A 164 10.62 -11.37 30.55
C TYR A 164 9.55 -12.32 30.02
N GLN A 165 8.61 -11.81 29.24
CA GLN A 165 7.56 -12.61 28.64
C GLN A 165 7.95 -12.98 27.21
N CYS A 166 7.90 -14.28 26.90
CA CYS A 166 8.13 -14.79 25.56
C CYS A 166 6.80 -14.96 24.83
N PHE A 167 6.81 -14.64 23.55
CA PHE A 167 5.74 -14.87 22.61
C PHE A 167 6.26 -15.88 21.57
N GLY A 168 5.48 -16.95 21.32
CA GLY A 168 5.94 -18.11 20.55
C GLY A 168 6.40 -19.26 21.45
N ASP A 169 7.03 -20.28 20.87
CA ASP A 169 7.24 -21.58 21.51
C ASP A 169 8.47 -21.67 22.42
N VAL A 170 9.40 -20.72 22.40
CA VAL A 170 10.69 -20.79 23.12
C VAL A 170 11.13 -19.45 23.68
N ALA A 171 12.15 -19.47 24.53
CA ALA A 171 12.83 -18.31 25.08
C ALA A 171 13.35 -17.36 23.99
N TYR A 172 13.36 -16.11 24.20
CA TYR A 172 13.61 -14.99 23.29
C TYR A 172 14.65 -15.24 22.19
N HIS A 173 14.40 -14.64 21.04
CA HIS A 173 15.31 -14.58 19.91
C HIS A 173 15.55 -13.12 19.50
N TYR A 174 16.77 -12.80 19.15
CA TYR A 174 17.12 -11.53 18.55
C TYR A 174 18.26 -11.72 17.55
N PHE A 175 18.32 -10.83 16.59
CA PHE A 175 19.35 -10.78 15.59
C PHE A 175 20.31 -9.65 15.94
N GLY A 176 21.56 -9.97 16.22
CA GLY A 176 22.59 -8.98 16.52
C GLY A 176 23.35 -8.58 15.29
N TRP A 177 23.69 -7.31 15.18
CA TRP A 177 24.37 -6.76 14.02
C TRP A 177 25.70 -6.12 14.34
N VAL A 178 26.62 -6.11 13.35
CA VAL A 178 27.95 -5.58 13.52
C VAL A 178 28.08 -4.11 13.13
N LYS A 179 28.88 -3.54 13.91
CA LYS A 179 29.49 -2.21 14.10
C LYS A 179 29.85 -1.46 12.83
N ASN A 180 29.50 -0.16 12.80
CA ASN A 180 30.16 0.85 11.96
C ASN A 180 29.93 0.72 10.45
N GLN A 181 28.77 0.24 10.02
CA GLN A 181 28.38 0.23 8.63
C GLN A 181 27.36 1.35 8.35
N ASP A 182 27.58 2.12 7.28
CA ASP A 182 26.60 3.07 6.79
C ASP A 182 25.45 2.29 6.12
N ASN A 183 24.23 2.48 6.64
CA ASN A 183 23.02 1.84 6.12
C ASN A 183 23.17 0.32 5.89
N PRO A 184 23.44 -0.44 6.93
CA PRO A 184 23.60 -1.87 6.82
C PRO A 184 22.29 -2.51 6.33
N TRP A 185 22.42 -3.64 5.63
CA TRP A 185 21.26 -4.39 5.15
C TRP A 185 21.46 -5.88 5.27
N PHE A 186 20.36 -6.60 5.35
CA PHE A 186 20.34 -8.03 5.12
C PHE A 186 19.39 -8.34 3.95
N THR A 187 19.65 -9.45 3.30
CA THR A 187 18.81 -9.97 2.22
C THR A 187 18.11 -11.23 2.70
N PHE A 188 16.84 -11.34 2.45
CA PHE A 188 16.12 -12.59 2.67
C PHE A 188 15.50 -13.09 1.36
N LYS A 189 15.32 -14.40 1.30
CA LYS A 189 14.78 -15.13 0.16
C LYS A 189 13.50 -15.83 0.59
N SER A 190 12.49 -15.81 -0.27
CA SER A 190 11.34 -16.68 -0.18
C SER A 190 11.49 -17.88 -1.10
N LYS A 191 10.77 -18.96 -0.81
CA LYS A 191 10.75 -20.16 -1.64
C LYS A 191 10.19 -19.87 -3.03
N GLU A 192 9.09 -19.11 -3.09
CA GLU A 192 8.45 -18.67 -4.34
C GLU A 192 8.39 -17.15 -4.38
N PRO A 193 8.42 -16.52 -5.56
CA PRO A 193 8.24 -15.09 -5.70
C PRO A 193 6.85 -14.68 -5.20
N PHE A 194 6.75 -13.54 -4.52
CA PHE A 194 5.48 -12.99 -4.09
C PHE A 194 5.47 -11.45 -4.18
N LYS A 195 4.28 -10.87 -4.23
CA LYS A 195 4.05 -9.44 -4.00
C LYS A 195 3.86 -9.21 -2.50
N MET A 196 4.70 -8.40 -1.88
CA MET A 196 4.55 -8.10 -0.46
C MET A 196 3.35 -7.16 -0.25
N PHE A 197 2.39 -7.57 0.57
CA PHE A 197 1.23 -6.76 0.92
C PHE A 197 1.53 -5.82 2.08
N LYS A 198 1.98 -6.40 3.20
CA LYS A 198 2.36 -5.67 4.41
C LYS A 198 3.49 -6.38 5.15
N ALA A 199 4.11 -5.67 6.06
CA ALA A 199 5.09 -6.24 6.97
C ALA A 199 4.87 -5.72 8.39
N ARG A 200 5.34 -6.49 9.37
CA ARG A 200 5.36 -6.14 10.77
C ARG A 200 6.75 -6.39 11.34
N VAL A 201 7.24 -5.45 12.12
CA VAL A 201 8.52 -5.54 12.80
C VAL A 201 8.31 -5.49 14.30
N TYR A 202 9.01 -6.32 15.03
CA TYR A 202 8.98 -6.33 16.49
C TYR A 202 10.31 -5.78 17.02
N PRO A 203 10.30 -4.70 17.83
CA PRO A 203 11.49 -4.25 18.52
C PRO A 203 11.97 -5.31 19.51
N TYR A 204 13.30 -5.43 19.67
CA TYR A 204 13.87 -6.32 20.68
C TYR A 204 13.86 -5.63 22.04
N TRP A 205 13.11 -6.15 22.98
CA TRP A 205 12.87 -5.50 24.28
C TRP A 205 14.13 -5.20 25.11
N GLY A 206 15.17 -6.06 25.01
CA GLY A 206 16.36 -5.95 25.83
C GLY A 206 17.29 -4.79 25.46
N PHE A 207 17.35 -4.48 24.14
CA PHE A 207 18.19 -3.41 23.60
C PHE A 207 17.44 -2.58 22.56
N ARG A 208 16.16 -2.34 22.81
CA ARG A 208 15.22 -1.66 21.90
C ARG A 208 15.70 -0.30 21.39
N GLN A 209 16.57 0.40 22.15
CA GLN A 209 17.19 1.63 21.66
C GLN A 209 18.06 1.44 20.41
N TYR A 210 18.53 0.25 20.15
CA TYR A 210 19.33 -0.10 18.97
C TYR A 210 18.50 -0.71 17.84
N ASP A 211 17.19 -0.89 18.04
CA ASP A 211 16.33 -1.38 16.97
C ASP A 211 16.17 -0.34 15.86
N PRO A 212 16.07 -0.79 14.59
CA PRO A 212 15.78 0.10 13.49
C PRO A 212 14.42 0.78 13.67
N CYS A 213 14.40 2.10 13.61
CA CYS A 213 13.17 2.89 13.56
C CYS A 213 12.97 3.57 12.20
N GLN A 214 14.06 3.78 11.45
CA GLN A 214 14.01 4.24 10.07
C GLN A 214 14.68 3.19 9.20
N PHE A 215 13.95 2.66 8.22
CA PHE A 215 14.46 1.59 7.36
C PHE A 215 13.75 1.56 6.01
N GLN A 216 14.38 0.88 5.06
CA GLN A 216 13.83 0.70 3.72
C GLN A 216 13.67 -0.78 3.41
N ILE A 217 12.64 -1.11 2.63
CA ILE A 217 12.47 -2.43 2.04
C ILE A 217 12.63 -2.30 0.52
N TRP A 218 13.45 -3.16 -0.04
CA TRP A 218 13.73 -3.23 -1.45
C TRP A 218 13.39 -4.63 -1.97
N ALA A 219 12.74 -4.69 -3.13
CA ALA A 219 12.46 -5.93 -3.85
C ALA A 219 13.41 -6.07 -5.03
N TYR A 220 13.94 -7.27 -5.25
CA TYR A 220 14.78 -7.55 -6.41
C TYR A 220 13.91 -7.71 -7.65
N THR A 221 14.23 -6.95 -8.69
CA THR A 221 13.52 -6.91 -9.98
C THR A 221 14.38 -7.43 -11.13
N GLY A 222 15.63 -7.82 -10.84
CA GLY A 222 16.51 -8.43 -11.83
C GLY A 222 16.04 -9.81 -12.26
N SER A 223 16.50 -10.27 -13.43
CA SER A 223 16.18 -11.58 -13.94
C SER A 223 17.11 -12.64 -13.34
N GLY A 224 16.54 -13.77 -12.94
CA GLY A 224 17.28 -14.93 -12.45
C GLY A 224 17.67 -14.87 -10.99
N GLU A 225 18.65 -15.64 -10.61
CA GLU A 225 19.16 -15.72 -9.25
C GLU A 225 19.93 -14.45 -8.86
N LEU A 226 19.87 -14.15 -7.58
CA LEU A 226 20.60 -13.02 -7.01
C LEU A 226 22.12 -13.25 -7.16
N PRO A 227 22.91 -12.30 -7.70
CA PRO A 227 24.36 -12.41 -7.77
C PRO A 227 25.00 -12.69 -6.40
N GLU A 228 26.08 -13.47 -6.36
CA GLU A 228 26.79 -13.77 -5.10
C GLU A 228 27.30 -12.52 -4.36
N ALA A 229 27.79 -11.54 -5.14
CA ALA A 229 28.24 -10.26 -4.62
C ALA A 229 27.21 -9.16 -4.90
N THR A 230 26.96 -8.31 -3.91
CA THR A 230 26.13 -7.13 -4.09
C THR A 230 26.97 -6.05 -4.79
N PRO A 231 26.60 -5.59 -6.00
CA PRO A 231 27.28 -4.47 -6.65
C PRO A 231 27.22 -3.18 -5.79
N SER A 232 28.24 -2.35 -5.84
CA SER A 232 28.25 -1.09 -5.08
C SER A 232 27.14 -0.12 -5.48
N ASP A 233 26.69 -0.20 -6.73
CA ASP A 233 25.63 0.60 -7.34
C ASP A 233 24.23 -0.06 -7.30
N TRP A 234 24.05 -1.10 -6.50
CA TRP A 234 22.84 -1.90 -6.48
C TRP A 234 21.53 -1.09 -6.30
N LYS A 235 21.57 0.04 -5.60
CA LYS A 235 20.41 0.93 -5.42
C LYS A 235 20.02 1.68 -6.70
N THR A 236 20.93 1.83 -7.65
CA THR A 236 20.78 2.68 -8.84
C THR A 236 20.89 1.93 -10.16
N ASN A 237 21.36 0.68 -10.15
CA ASN A 237 21.56 -0.11 -11.38
C ASN A 237 20.28 -0.72 -11.95
N GLY A 238 19.12 -0.46 -11.31
CA GLY A 238 17.81 -0.93 -11.77
C GLY A 238 17.45 -2.38 -11.39
N SER A 239 18.36 -3.10 -10.71
CA SER A 239 18.08 -4.49 -10.28
C SER A 239 17.24 -4.58 -9.01
N TRP A 240 17.05 -3.47 -8.33
CA TRP A 240 16.26 -3.39 -7.10
C TRP A 240 15.31 -2.21 -7.15
N LYS A 241 14.12 -2.41 -6.62
CA LYS A 241 13.11 -1.37 -6.46
C LYS A 241 12.82 -1.17 -4.98
N MET A 242 12.91 0.06 -4.49
CA MET A 242 12.45 0.40 -3.15
C MET A 242 10.93 0.33 -3.12
N ILE A 243 10.38 -0.46 -2.21
CA ILE A 243 8.94 -0.65 -2.04
C ILE A 243 8.40 -0.07 -0.75
N ALA A 244 9.27 0.25 0.22
CA ALA A 244 8.88 0.99 1.42
C ALA A 244 10.06 1.79 1.97
N ASN A 245 9.75 2.97 2.52
CA ASN A 245 10.66 3.81 3.30
C ASN A 245 9.95 4.19 4.59
N VAL A 246 10.19 3.41 5.63
CA VAL A 246 9.40 3.38 6.86
C VAL A 246 10.07 4.20 7.94
N ASP A 247 9.28 4.99 8.64
CA ASP A 247 9.69 5.70 9.85
C ASP A 247 8.69 5.38 10.99
N ILE A 248 9.19 4.70 12.02
CA ILE A 248 8.44 4.35 13.24
C ILE A 248 9.08 4.97 14.49
N SER A 249 9.83 6.05 14.32
CA SER A 249 10.56 6.68 15.43
C SER A 249 9.66 7.22 16.53
N ASP A 250 8.41 7.53 16.24
CA ASP A 250 7.38 7.93 17.21
C ASP A 250 7.07 6.84 18.25
N LEU A 251 7.33 5.56 17.95
CA LEU A 251 7.19 4.46 18.91
C LEU A 251 8.16 4.60 20.10
N TRP A 252 9.25 5.36 19.93
CA TRP A 252 10.21 5.58 20.99
C TRP A 252 9.59 6.17 22.27
N LEU A 253 8.65 7.09 22.13
CA LEU A 253 7.96 7.69 23.29
C LEU A 253 7.17 6.63 24.06
N LYS A 254 6.45 5.75 23.38
CA LYS A 254 5.74 4.63 24.00
C LYS A 254 6.70 3.66 24.69
N ILE A 255 7.82 3.35 24.04
CA ILE A 255 8.86 2.49 24.60
C ILE A 255 9.46 3.11 25.88
N GLN A 256 9.69 4.43 25.89
CA GLN A 256 10.19 5.14 27.07
C GLN A 256 9.17 5.16 28.21
N GLU A 257 7.89 5.36 27.94
CA GLU A 257 6.83 5.28 28.94
C GLU A 257 6.83 3.92 29.65
N LEU A 258 6.96 2.83 28.90
CA LEU A 258 7.03 1.47 29.43
C LEU A 258 8.30 1.20 30.27
N LEU A 259 9.37 1.99 30.09
CA LEU A 259 10.56 1.92 30.92
C LEU A 259 10.33 2.55 32.31
N THR A 260 9.44 3.51 32.38
CA THR A 260 9.12 4.23 33.65
C THR A 260 7.91 3.62 34.35
N ASP A 261 6.92 3.17 33.60
CA ASP A 261 5.73 2.46 34.10
C ASP A 261 5.65 1.05 33.47
N THR A 262 6.04 0.07 34.24
CA THR A 262 6.10 -1.34 33.82
C THR A 262 4.75 -2.05 33.85
N ALA A 263 3.66 -1.38 34.24
CA ALA A 263 2.34 -2.00 34.37
C ALA A 263 1.83 -2.55 33.02
N ASN A 264 2.20 -1.92 31.92
CA ASN A 264 1.79 -2.28 30.56
C ASN A 264 2.83 -3.10 29.79
N VAL A 265 3.95 -3.44 30.40
CA VAL A 265 4.94 -4.34 29.76
C VAL A 265 4.32 -5.72 29.51
N GLY A 266 4.40 -6.18 28.27
CA GLY A 266 3.81 -7.44 27.84
C GLY A 266 2.31 -7.35 27.49
N ASN A 267 1.70 -6.17 27.59
CA ASN A 267 0.32 -5.98 27.15
C ASN A 267 0.27 -5.68 25.64
N PRO A 268 -0.39 -6.54 24.82
CA PRO A 268 -0.48 -6.33 23.37
C PRO A 268 -1.08 -5.00 22.93
N GLU A 269 -1.89 -4.36 23.79
CA GLU A 269 -2.53 -3.09 23.45
C GLU A 269 -1.55 -1.90 23.56
N TYR A 270 -0.55 -2.01 24.46
CA TYR A 270 0.31 -0.88 24.81
C TYR A 270 1.79 -1.09 24.50
N ASP A 271 2.25 -2.33 24.44
CA ASP A 271 3.67 -2.64 24.29
C ASP A 271 4.06 -2.92 22.84
N PRO A 272 4.82 -2.00 22.18
CA PRO A 272 5.26 -2.19 20.80
C PRO A 272 6.15 -3.43 20.60
N CYS A 273 6.82 -3.92 21.69
CA CYS A 273 7.59 -5.15 21.60
C CYS A 273 6.70 -6.40 21.47
N VAL A 274 5.44 -6.32 21.92
CA VAL A 274 4.46 -7.40 21.78
C VAL A 274 3.64 -7.25 20.52
N ASN A 275 3.15 -6.04 20.27
CA ASN A 275 2.22 -5.77 19.17
C ASN A 275 2.94 -5.65 17.82
N GLY A 276 4.19 -5.20 17.85
CA GLY A 276 4.94 -4.86 16.67
C GLY A 276 4.49 -3.55 16.02
N ALA A 277 5.25 -3.10 15.05
CA ALA A 277 4.89 -2.01 14.14
C ALA A 277 4.52 -2.61 12.80
N GLU A 278 3.27 -2.45 12.38
CA GLU A 278 2.76 -2.92 11.11
C GLU A 278 2.66 -1.76 10.12
N PHE A 279 2.96 -2.02 8.86
CA PHE A 279 2.84 -1.05 7.78
C PHE A 279 2.51 -1.77 6.47
N GLN A 280 1.71 -1.13 5.68
CA GLN A 280 1.24 -1.65 4.41
C GLN A 280 2.10 -1.10 3.26
N ILE A 281 2.55 -1.97 2.37
CA ILE A 281 3.49 -1.60 1.30
C ILE A 281 2.85 -0.66 0.27
N SER A 282 1.55 -0.78 0.02
CA SER A 282 0.85 0.10 -0.92
C SER A 282 0.83 1.58 -0.51
N GLU A 283 1.06 1.88 0.77
CA GLU A 283 1.21 3.26 1.27
C GLU A 283 2.50 3.93 0.75
N TYR A 284 3.49 3.13 0.36
CA TYR A 284 4.81 3.60 -0.10
C TYR A 284 5.05 3.36 -1.59
N CYS A 285 4.39 2.37 -2.18
CA CYS A 285 4.63 1.95 -3.56
C CYS A 285 3.34 1.41 -4.19
N SER A 286 2.83 2.07 -5.22
CA SER A 286 1.64 1.65 -5.95
C SER A 286 1.88 0.48 -6.92
N ASP A 287 3.11 0.34 -7.43
CA ASP A 287 3.50 -0.72 -8.37
C ASP A 287 4.51 -1.66 -7.70
N ILE A 288 3.99 -2.54 -6.85
CA ILE A 288 4.78 -3.49 -6.06
C ILE A 288 5.16 -4.68 -6.95
N PRO A 289 6.46 -4.96 -7.16
CA PRO A 289 6.87 -6.09 -7.96
C PRO A 289 6.71 -7.41 -7.21
N SER A 290 6.44 -8.49 -7.95
CA SER A 290 6.64 -9.84 -7.42
C SER A 290 8.13 -10.15 -7.36
N SER A 291 8.62 -10.58 -6.22
CA SER A 291 10.04 -10.86 -6.00
C SER A 291 10.24 -12.08 -5.12
N GLN A 292 11.32 -12.80 -5.38
CA GLN A 292 11.80 -13.86 -4.50
C GLN A 292 12.80 -13.36 -3.46
N TYR A 293 13.42 -12.18 -3.72
CA TYR A 293 14.46 -11.64 -2.85
C TYR A 293 14.07 -10.24 -2.39
N TYR A 294 14.17 -10.03 -1.11
CA TYR A 294 13.92 -8.75 -0.47
C TYR A 294 15.12 -8.33 0.36
N ARG A 295 15.31 -7.03 0.48
CA ARG A 295 16.40 -6.45 1.26
C ARG A 295 15.84 -5.46 2.26
N PHE A 296 16.22 -5.64 3.51
CA PHE A 296 15.92 -4.72 4.59
C PHE A 296 17.15 -3.87 4.86
N VAL A 297 17.03 -2.57 4.65
CA VAL A 297 18.13 -1.60 4.81
C VAL A 297 17.85 -0.72 6.00
N VAL A 298 18.73 -0.73 6.98
CA VAL A 298 18.60 0.13 8.15
C VAL A 298 19.12 1.52 7.82
N VAL A 299 18.31 2.54 8.07
CA VAL A 299 18.69 3.95 7.91
C VAL A 299 19.09 4.53 9.26
N ASN A 300 18.30 4.30 10.31
CA ASN A 300 18.59 4.78 11.65
C ASN A 300 17.97 3.88 12.71
N SER A 301 18.51 3.92 13.93
CA SER A 301 17.93 3.30 15.11
C SER A 301 17.23 4.33 15.98
N PHE A 302 16.41 3.90 16.94
CA PHE A 302 15.80 4.79 17.92
C PHE A 302 16.83 5.66 18.66
N TYR A 303 17.95 5.04 19.07
CA TYR A 303 19.04 5.76 19.70
C TYR A 303 19.70 6.78 18.76
N GLY A 304 19.87 6.42 17.50
CA GLY A 304 20.43 7.31 16.48
C GLY A 304 19.55 8.55 16.24
N VAL A 305 18.23 8.38 16.15
CA VAL A 305 17.28 9.51 16.05
C VAL A 305 17.36 10.40 17.28
N TYR A 306 17.27 9.81 18.47
CA TYR A 306 17.37 10.55 19.73
C TYR A 306 18.68 11.37 19.84
N MET A 307 19.83 10.75 19.49
CA MET A 307 21.11 11.44 19.55
C MET A 307 21.22 12.58 18.52
N THR A 308 20.62 12.44 17.35
CA THR A 308 20.59 13.49 16.33
C THR A 308 19.74 14.69 16.76
N GLU A 309 18.66 14.44 17.50
CA GLU A 309 17.83 15.51 18.10
C GLU A 309 18.60 16.27 19.18
N MET A 310 19.39 15.57 20.00
CA MET A 310 20.19 16.16 21.07
C MET A 310 21.44 16.91 20.56
N ASP A 311 22.07 16.41 19.50
CA ASP A 311 23.24 17.01 18.84
C ASP A 311 23.09 16.89 17.32
N PRO A 312 22.69 17.98 16.62
CA PRO A 312 22.54 17.96 15.16
C PRO A 312 23.85 17.65 14.38
N ASN A 313 25.00 17.71 15.04
CA ASN A 313 26.29 17.33 14.45
C ASN A 313 26.64 15.85 14.69
N TRP A 314 25.77 15.13 15.39
CA TRP A 314 25.93 13.70 15.59
C TRP A 314 25.88 12.96 14.26
N SER A 315 27.03 12.48 13.80
CA SER A 315 27.07 11.58 12.67
C SER A 315 26.82 10.15 13.16
N ALA A 316 25.58 9.73 13.12
CA ALA A 316 25.18 8.39 13.52
C ALA A 316 25.75 7.35 12.57
N ARG A 317 26.92 6.84 12.89
CA ARG A 317 27.24 5.48 12.46
C ARG A 317 26.44 4.55 13.33
N VAL A 318 25.54 3.83 12.74
CA VAL A 318 24.80 2.79 13.46
C VAL A 318 25.84 1.80 14.01
N SER A 319 26.11 1.91 15.31
CA SER A 319 27.22 1.17 15.93
C SER A 319 26.85 -0.25 16.32
N SER A 320 25.59 -0.51 16.56
CA SER A 320 25.00 -1.84 16.74
C SER A 320 23.51 -1.77 16.46
N ILE A 321 22.96 -2.85 15.94
CA ILE A 321 21.54 -2.99 15.65
C ILE A 321 21.07 -4.28 16.26
N THR A 322 19.97 -4.19 16.98
CA THR A 322 19.22 -5.34 17.45
C THR A 322 17.90 -5.41 16.69
N MET A 323 17.44 -6.61 16.43
CA MET A 323 16.14 -6.84 15.80
C MET A 323 15.55 -8.12 16.40
N SER A 324 14.24 -8.14 16.51
CA SER A 324 13.50 -9.35 16.82
C SER A 324 12.76 -9.85 15.58
N GLU A 325 11.61 -10.46 15.74
CA GLU A 325 10.83 -11.08 14.67
C GLU A 325 10.41 -10.08 13.59
N ARG A 326 10.32 -10.57 12.36
CA ARG A 326 9.71 -9.93 11.21
C ARG A 326 8.63 -10.82 10.65
N GLN A 327 7.48 -10.26 10.37
CA GLN A 327 6.39 -10.96 9.68
C GLN A 327 6.10 -10.26 8.37
N VAL A 328 5.76 -11.02 7.34
CA VAL A 328 5.40 -10.50 6.03
C VAL A 328 4.15 -11.19 5.52
N TRP A 329 3.33 -10.45 4.80
CA TRP A 329 2.12 -10.94 4.13
C TRP A 329 2.24 -10.68 2.65
N LYS A 330 1.72 -11.59 1.86
CA LYS A 330 1.67 -11.51 0.40
C LYS A 330 0.25 -11.25 -0.07
N TYR A 331 0.12 -10.60 -1.22
CA TYR A 331 -1.14 -10.62 -1.95
C TYR A 331 -1.53 -12.06 -2.29
N GLY A 332 -2.83 -12.36 -2.20
CA GLY A 332 -3.39 -13.59 -2.73
C GLY A 332 -3.37 -13.60 -4.25
N GLU A 333 -3.43 -14.79 -4.82
CA GLU A 333 -3.71 -14.94 -6.26
C GLU A 333 -5.17 -14.52 -6.51
N GLU A 334 -5.38 -13.76 -7.60
CA GLU A 334 -6.70 -13.35 -8.06
C GLU A 334 -7.50 -14.53 -8.66
#